data_39bc9e1f55b378a585ecf032216ab9e8
#
_entry.id   39bc9e1f55b378a585ecf032216ab9e8
#
_cell.length_a   1.000
_cell.length_b   1.000
_cell.length_c   1.000
_cell.angle_alpha   90.00
_cell.angle_beta   90.00
_cell.angle_gamma   90.00
#
_symmetry.space_group_name_H-M   'P 1'
#
loop_
_entity.id
_entity.type
_entity.pdbx_description
1 polymer ?
#
loop_
_entity_poly.entity_id
_entity_poly.type
_entity_poly.pdbx_seq_one_letter_code
_entity_poly.pdbx_strand_id
1 'polypeptide(L)'
;MQQRLASMAAAIHQLIPAAEVRLFGSRAQGTARPDSDVDLLITAPDAWLAQHDRFALLGELWGAVAQPDLSVDLVLHSRSSEARRATEPGSLVHEALRDGVLLDDQP
;
A
#
# COMPACT_ATOMS: atom_id res chain seq x y z
N MET A 1 14.03 -6.58 -6.65
CA MET A 1 12.96 -5.85 -5.91
C MET A 1 11.58 -6.06 -6.50
N GLN A 2 11.43 -6.12 -7.82
CA GLN A 2 10.12 -6.34 -8.44
C GLN A 2 9.41 -7.61 -7.96
N GLN A 3 10.14 -8.71 -7.83
CA GLN A 3 9.53 -9.95 -7.35
C GLN A 3 9.07 -9.84 -5.90
N ARG A 4 9.83 -9.13 -5.09
CA ARG A 4 9.45 -8.91 -3.69
C ARG A 4 8.20 -8.07 -3.59
N LEU A 5 8.10 -7.01 -4.38
CA LEU A 5 6.91 -6.15 -4.42
C LEU A 5 5.69 -6.92 -4.93
N ALA A 6 5.86 -7.74 -5.95
CA ALA A 6 4.78 -8.57 -6.46
C ALA A 6 4.28 -9.56 -5.39
N SER A 7 5.20 -10.15 -4.63
CA SER A 7 4.85 -11.06 -3.54
C SER A 7 4.10 -10.34 -2.42
N MET A 8 4.51 -9.13 -2.09
CA MET A 8 3.81 -8.32 -1.09
C MET A 8 2.39 -7.98 -1.56
N ALA A 9 2.23 -7.55 -2.81
CA ALA A 9 0.92 -7.25 -3.36
C ALA A 9 0.03 -8.50 -3.37
N ALA A 10 0.57 -9.65 -3.75
CA ALA A 10 -0.18 -10.90 -3.73
C ALA A 10 -0.63 -11.27 -2.31
N ALA A 11 0.24 -11.11 -1.33
CA ALA A 11 -0.09 -11.38 0.07
C ALA A 11 -1.20 -10.44 0.57
N ILE A 12 -1.14 -9.17 0.18
CA ILE A 12 -2.18 -8.20 0.52
C ILE A 12 -3.52 -8.59 -0.11
N HIS A 13 -3.51 -9.02 -1.37
CA HIS A 13 -4.72 -9.43 -2.06
C HIS A 13 -5.33 -10.70 -1.47
N GLN A 14 -4.55 -11.54 -0.81
CA GLN A 14 -5.08 -12.68 -0.07
C GLN A 14 -5.96 -12.23 1.09
N LEU A 15 -5.59 -11.14 1.73
CA LEU A 15 -6.33 -10.59 2.88
C LEU A 15 -7.45 -9.65 2.43
N ILE A 16 -7.21 -8.87 1.38
CA ILE A 16 -8.17 -7.89 0.87
C ILE A 16 -8.27 -8.06 -0.66
N PRO A 17 -9.12 -8.97 -1.14
CA PRO A 17 -9.14 -9.30 -2.58
C PRO A 17 -9.38 -8.12 -3.51
N ALA A 18 -10.18 -7.14 -3.09
CA ALA A 18 -10.54 -5.99 -3.93
C ALA A 18 -9.67 -4.76 -3.66
N ALA A 19 -8.55 -4.91 -2.94
CA ALA A 19 -7.68 -3.78 -2.64
C ALA A 19 -6.88 -3.33 -3.86
N GLU A 20 -6.54 -2.04 -3.87
CA GLU A 20 -5.48 -1.52 -4.73
C GLU A 20 -4.23 -1.35 -3.87
N VAL A 21 -3.08 -1.74 -4.40
CA VAL A 21 -1.80 -1.61 -3.72
C VAL A 21 -0.90 -0.72 -4.55
N ARG A 22 -0.44 0.37 -3.97
CA ARG A 22 0.36 1.37 -4.67
C ARG A 22 1.68 1.59 -3.93
N LEU A 23 2.77 1.45 -4.66
CA LEU A 23 4.11 1.79 -4.16
C LEU A 23 4.30 3.30 -4.28
N PHE A 24 4.76 3.95 -3.22
CA PHE A 24 5.10 5.37 -3.26
C PHE A 24 6.43 5.62 -2.55
N GLY A 25 6.81 6.88 -2.41
CA GLY A 25 8.07 7.24 -1.78
C GLY A 25 9.27 7.02 -2.69
N SER A 26 10.45 6.90 -2.10
CA SER A 26 11.71 6.88 -2.85
C SER A 26 11.81 5.72 -3.84
N ARG A 27 11.27 4.56 -3.50
CA ARG A 27 11.34 3.39 -4.40
C ARG A 27 10.47 3.57 -5.65
N ALA A 28 9.39 4.32 -5.54
CA ALA A 28 8.55 4.63 -6.69
C ALA A 28 9.20 5.68 -7.59
N GLN A 29 9.98 6.58 -7.01
CA GLN A 29 10.60 7.70 -7.72
C GLN A 29 11.98 7.37 -8.28
N GLY A 30 12.51 6.20 -7.98
CA GLY A 30 13.83 5.80 -8.46
C GLY A 30 14.98 6.42 -7.69
N THR A 31 14.73 6.99 -6.51
CA THR A 31 15.74 7.61 -5.67
C THR A 31 16.11 6.76 -4.46
N ALA A 32 15.61 5.52 -4.41
CA ALA A 32 15.82 4.64 -3.28
C ALA A 32 17.26 4.17 -3.18
N ARG A 33 17.71 4.00 -1.94
CA ARG A 33 18.95 3.31 -1.61
C ARG A 33 18.62 1.85 -1.25
N PRO A 34 19.62 0.97 -1.18
CA PRO A 34 19.35 -0.43 -0.82
C PRO A 34 18.65 -0.59 0.54
N ASP A 35 18.85 0.35 1.47
CA ASP A 35 18.25 0.32 2.80
C ASP A 35 16.99 1.18 2.92
N SER A 36 16.49 1.73 1.81
CA SER A 36 15.26 2.52 1.83
C SER A 36 14.04 1.66 2.16
N ASP A 37 13.08 2.25 2.88
CA ASP A 37 11.82 1.61 3.21
C ASP A 37 10.98 1.37 1.95
N VAL A 38 10.12 0.38 2.03
CA VAL A 38 9.07 0.18 1.04
C VAL A 38 7.80 0.83 1.60
N ASP A 39 7.25 1.78 0.87
CA ASP A 39 6.04 2.50 1.28
C ASP A 39 4.87 2.06 0.41
N LEU A 40 3.85 1.47 1.04
CA LEU A 40 2.69 0.94 0.32
C LEU A 40 1.41 1.62 0.81
N LEU A 41 0.64 2.13 -0.15
CA LEU A 41 -0.71 2.64 0.09
C LEU A 41 -1.70 1.56 -0.34
N ILE A 42 -2.50 1.09 0.61
CA ILE A 42 -3.52 0.07 0.38
C ILE A 42 -4.88 0.75 0.46
N THR A 43 -5.66 0.61 -0.60
CA THR A 43 -7.01 1.18 -0.68
C THR A 43 -8.01 0.05 -0.80
N ALA A 44 -8.97 0.01 0.11
CA ALA A 44 -10.00 -1.03 0.14
C ALA A 44 -11.39 -0.43 -0.05
N PRO A 45 -12.35 -1.20 -0.61
CA PRO A 45 -13.73 -0.75 -0.73
C PRO A 45 -14.30 -0.42 0.65
N ASP A 46 -15.07 0.65 0.72
CA ASP A 46 -15.64 1.15 1.98
C ASP A 46 -16.47 0.07 2.70
N ALA A 47 -17.36 -0.60 1.97
CA ALA A 47 -18.24 -1.60 2.56
C ALA A 47 -17.46 -2.80 3.09
N TRP A 48 -16.42 -3.22 2.37
CA TRP A 48 -15.58 -4.32 2.82
C TRP A 48 -14.85 -3.95 4.10
N LEU A 49 -14.25 -2.76 4.12
CA LEU A 49 -13.44 -2.30 5.26
C LEU A 49 -14.31 -2.10 6.50
N ALA A 50 -15.56 -1.66 6.31
CA ALA A 50 -16.49 -1.45 7.42
C ALA A 50 -16.85 -2.74 8.17
N GLN A 51 -16.66 -3.90 7.53
CA GLN A 51 -16.98 -5.20 8.12
C GLN A 51 -15.79 -5.84 8.84
N HIS A 52 -14.67 -5.15 8.91
CA HIS A 52 -13.45 -5.71 9.47
C HIS A 52 -12.90 -4.84 10.59
N ASP A 53 -12.26 -5.46 11.56
CA ASP A 53 -11.54 -4.74 12.60
C ASP A 53 -10.23 -4.21 11.98
N ARG A 54 -10.11 -2.90 11.93
CA ARG A 54 -8.97 -2.24 11.27
C ARG A 54 -7.64 -2.56 11.95
N PHE A 55 -7.62 -2.63 13.27
CA PHE A 55 -6.41 -2.97 14.02
C PHE A 55 -5.96 -4.39 13.72
N ALA A 56 -6.89 -5.33 13.79
CA ALA A 56 -6.58 -6.74 13.50
C ALA A 56 -6.09 -6.90 12.07
N LEU A 57 -6.77 -6.22 11.13
CA LEU A 57 -6.41 -6.25 9.72
C LEU A 57 -5.00 -5.70 9.47
N LEU A 58 -4.66 -4.57 10.09
CA LEU A 58 -3.32 -3.99 9.95
C LEU A 58 -2.25 -4.94 10.48
N GLY A 59 -2.51 -5.60 11.61
CA GLY A 59 -1.58 -6.60 12.14
C GLY A 59 -1.35 -7.75 11.17
N GLU A 60 -2.42 -8.24 10.55
CA GLU A 60 -2.34 -9.30 9.55
C GLU A 60 -1.56 -8.84 8.30
N LEU A 61 -1.81 -7.62 7.86
CA LEU A 61 -1.11 -7.05 6.70
C LEU A 61 0.39 -6.90 6.99
N TRP A 62 0.74 -6.37 8.16
CA TRP A 62 2.14 -6.25 8.57
C TRP A 62 2.83 -7.61 8.57
N GLY A 63 2.19 -8.62 9.13
CA GLY A 63 2.73 -9.98 9.15
C GLY A 63 2.90 -10.56 7.75
N ALA A 64 1.96 -10.26 6.85
CA ALA A 64 1.98 -10.80 5.49
C ALA A 64 3.12 -10.23 4.64
N VAL A 65 3.51 -8.98 4.88
CA VAL A 65 4.54 -8.32 4.07
C VAL A 65 5.90 -8.23 4.76
N ALA A 66 6.01 -8.68 5.99
CA ALA A 66 7.23 -8.56 6.77
C ALA A 66 8.42 -9.23 6.08
N GLN A 67 9.55 -8.55 6.10
CA GLN A 67 10.81 -9.03 5.54
C GLN A 67 11.91 -8.80 6.59
N PRO A 68 12.82 -9.76 6.80
CA PRO A 68 13.84 -9.60 7.83
C PRO A 68 14.86 -8.51 7.52
N ASP A 69 15.05 -8.18 6.25
CA ASP A 69 16.09 -7.25 5.80
C ASP A 69 15.52 -5.95 5.23
N LEU A 70 14.22 -5.72 5.36
CA LEU A 70 13.57 -4.62 4.67
C LEU A 70 12.42 -4.07 5.51
N SER A 71 12.43 -2.76 5.73
CA SER A 71 11.32 -2.07 6.39
C SER A 71 10.20 -1.81 5.41
N VAL A 72 8.98 -2.13 5.80
CA VAL A 72 7.78 -1.88 4.99
C VAL A 72 6.82 -1.02 5.79
N ASP A 73 6.44 0.12 5.24
CA ASP A 73 5.43 1.00 5.83
C ASP A 73 4.11 0.83 5.09
N LEU A 74 3.04 0.61 5.83
CA LEU A 74 1.71 0.42 5.26
C LEU A 74 0.79 1.55 5.67
N VAL A 75 0.05 2.08 4.70
CA VAL A 75 -1.01 3.05 4.94
C VAL A 75 -2.29 2.47 4.35
N LEU A 76 -3.34 2.39 5.16
CA LEU A 76 -4.61 1.78 4.76
C LEU A 76 -5.71 2.84 4.73
N HIS A 77 -6.35 2.99 3.58
CA HIS A 77 -7.48 3.90 3.39
C HIS A 77 -8.65 3.18 2.76
N SER A 78 -9.86 3.65 3.08
CA SER A 78 -11.04 3.30 2.29
C SER A 78 -10.99 4.09 0.98
N ARG A 79 -11.75 3.65 -0.03
CA ARG A 79 -11.80 4.36 -1.31
C ARG A 79 -12.32 5.79 -1.15
N SER A 80 -13.33 6.01 -0.29
CA SER A 80 -13.86 7.34 -0.07
C SER A 80 -12.84 8.25 0.64
N SER A 81 -12.10 7.71 1.61
CA SER A 81 -11.04 8.46 2.28
C SER A 81 -9.92 8.82 1.31
N GLU A 82 -9.51 7.89 0.46
CA GLU A 82 -8.51 8.15 -0.58
C GLU A 82 -8.97 9.28 -1.50
N ALA A 83 -10.23 9.21 -1.96
CA ALA A 83 -10.77 10.21 -2.89
C ALA A 83 -10.77 11.61 -2.27
N ARG A 84 -11.11 11.73 -1.00
CA ARG A 84 -11.07 13.02 -0.30
C ARG A 84 -9.67 13.55 -0.18
N ARG A 85 -8.73 12.70 0.22
CA ARG A 85 -7.35 13.14 0.44
C ARG A 85 -6.58 13.35 -0.85
N ALA A 86 -7.03 12.75 -1.93
CA ALA A 86 -6.42 12.94 -3.25
C ALA A 86 -6.47 14.40 -3.70
N THR A 87 -7.46 15.16 -3.22
CA THR A 87 -7.62 16.58 -3.57
C THR A 87 -6.93 17.53 -2.60
N GLU A 88 -6.25 16.99 -1.59
CA GLU A 88 -5.56 17.80 -0.59
C GLU A 88 -4.06 17.88 -0.91
N PRO A 89 -3.57 18.99 -1.48
CA PRO A 89 -2.14 19.15 -1.77
C PRO A 89 -1.32 18.99 -0.49
N GLY A 90 -0.24 18.25 -0.59
CA GLY A 90 0.62 17.98 0.55
C GLY A 90 0.22 16.79 1.39
N SER A 91 -0.95 16.18 1.15
CA SER A 91 -1.31 14.94 1.83
C SER A 91 -0.49 13.78 1.26
N LEU A 92 -0.27 12.77 2.09
CA LEU A 92 0.44 11.56 1.66
C LEU A 92 -0.27 10.89 0.50
N VAL A 93 -1.61 10.82 0.54
CA VAL A 93 -2.40 10.20 -0.53
C VAL A 93 -2.24 10.96 -1.83
N HIS A 94 -2.32 12.30 -1.78
CA HIS A 94 -2.13 13.14 -2.98
C HIS A 94 -0.78 12.86 -3.65
N GLU A 95 0.28 12.83 -2.87
CA GLU A 95 1.62 12.57 -3.38
C GLU A 95 1.77 11.15 -3.89
N ALA A 96 1.21 10.16 -3.19
CA ALA A 96 1.26 8.77 -3.60
C ALA A 96 0.55 8.54 -4.93
N LEU A 97 -0.59 9.20 -5.16
CA LEU A 97 -1.30 9.09 -6.42
C LEU A 97 -0.58 9.78 -7.55
N ARG A 98 0.10 10.90 -7.26
CA ARG A 98 0.84 11.63 -8.29
C ARG A 98 2.09 10.88 -8.75
N ASP A 99 2.88 10.36 -7.79
CA ASP A 99 4.21 9.82 -8.06
C ASP A 99 4.31 8.30 -7.89
N GLY A 100 3.27 7.68 -7.37
CA GLY A 100 3.30 6.26 -7.04
C GLY A 100 3.03 5.35 -8.23
N VAL A 101 3.31 4.06 -8.03
CA VAL A 101 3.16 3.02 -9.04
C VAL A 101 2.19 1.96 -8.51
N LEU A 102 1.16 1.68 -9.30
CA LEU A 102 0.16 0.66 -8.95
C LEU A 102 0.77 -0.72 -9.13
N LEU A 103 0.69 -1.55 -8.09
CA LEU A 103 1.26 -2.91 -8.11
C LEU A 103 0.24 -3.98 -8.47
N ASP A 104 -1.01 -3.62 -8.69
CA ASP A 104 -2.10 -4.57 -8.94
C ASP A 104 -2.18 -5.03 -10.39
N ASP A 105 -1.38 -4.43 -11.24
CA ASP A 105 -1.43 -4.55 -12.68
C ASP A 105 -0.60 -5.71 -13.18
N GLN A 106 -0.55 -6.76 -12.43
CA GLN A 106 0.26 -7.92 -12.77
C GLN A 106 -0.60 -8.94 -13.50
N PRO A 107 -0.18 -9.38 -14.69
CA PRO A 107 -0.89 -10.42 -15.40
C PRO A 107 -0.92 -11.73 -14.65
#